data_08694ecab737bd289c2914e2aad6fb38
#
_entry.id   08694ecab737bd289c2914e2aad6fb38
#
_cell.length_a   1.000
_cell.length_b   1.000
_cell.length_c   1.000
_cell.angle_alpha   90.00
_cell.angle_beta   90.00
_cell.angle_gamma   90.00
#
_symmetry.space_group_name_H-M   'P 1'
#
loop_
_entity.id
_entity.type
_entity.pdbx_description
1 polymer ?
#
loop_
_entity_poly.entity_id
_entity_poly.type
_entity_poly.pdbx_seq_one_letter_code
_entity_poly.pdbx_strand_id
1 'polypeptide(L)'
;MHRYRSHTCGALREADIGSEVRLSGWCHRIRDHGGVLFIDLRDHYGMTQCVVDPDSPAFRDAEKLRAEWVVRMDGKVRRRPEGTANADLATGQIEIFVTDIEVLGPAAELPLQVFGDQPFPEETRLKYRFLDLRRETLHNNIMTRVAVIDWLRQGMKGQGFNEFQTPILTASSPEGARDFLVPSRLHPGKFYALPQAPQQYKQLLMMAGFDRYFQIAPCFRDEDPRADRLPGEFYQLDLEMSFVTQEDVFAAVEPVIGGVFREFGKGAAVTPSPWPRIPYADAMRKYGSDKPDLRNPLVMQDVSEHFRGSNFKVFARLLEEPKNQVWAIPAPTGGSRAFCDRMNSWAQGEGQPGLGYIMWRDGAGAGPIANNIGPERVEAIRTQLGLKDGDAAFFVAGDPEKFVKFAGNARNKVGFDLNLVDESRYELAWIVDFPMFEWNEDEKKVDFSHNPFSMPQGGLEAMQTQDPLTIKAFQYDIACNGFEIASGGIRNHRPEAMVKAFEIAGYGEETVVERFGGMYRAFQYGAPPHGGMAAGVDRIVMLLCGAQNLREVALFPMNQQGLDLLMAAPAEATNKQLRELHLRVNLPEK
;
A
#
# COMPACT_ATOMS: atom_id res chain seq x y z
N MET A 1 -10.20 39.40 24.22
CA MET A 1 -9.96 38.60 23.03
C MET A 1 -8.58 37.93 23.14
N HIS A 2 -8.43 36.68 22.73
CA HIS A 2 -7.11 36.03 22.75
C HIS A 2 -6.12 36.76 21.84
N ARG A 3 -4.79 36.77 22.19
CA ARG A 3 -3.76 37.52 21.47
C ARG A 3 -3.71 37.25 19.98
N TYR A 4 -3.86 35.98 19.56
CA TYR A 4 -3.68 35.60 18.17
C TYR A 4 -4.98 35.32 17.42
N ARG A 5 -6.00 34.74 18.05
CA ARG A 5 -7.27 34.45 17.36
C ARG A 5 -8.45 34.31 18.34
N SER A 6 -9.62 34.76 17.93
CA SER A 6 -10.90 34.50 18.59
C SER A 6 -11.60 33.29 17.95
N HIS A 7 -11.41 33.08 16.62
CA HIS A 7 -11.98 32.01 15.82
C HIS A 7 -10.91 31.42 14.89
N THR A 8 -11.12 30.19 14.41
CA THR A 8 -10.34 29.61 13.32
C THR A 8 -10.84 30.13 11.98
N CYS A 9 -10.01 30.04 10.93
CA CYS A 9 -10.37 30.50 9.59
C CYS A 9 -11.50 29.68 8.93
N GLY A 10 -11.85 28.52 9.49
CA GLY A 10 -12.97 27.70 9.02
C GLY A 10 -14.25 27.79 9.86
N ALA A 11 -14.24 28.54 10.99
CA ALA A 11 -15.32 28.46 11.98
C ALA A 11 -16.51 29.40 11.70
N LEU A 12 -16.29 30.53 11.05
CA LEU A 12 -17.28 31.60 10.92
C LEU A 12 -18.44 31.23 9.96
N ARG A 13 -19.65 31.68 10.34
CA ARG A 13 -20.87 31.45 9.59
C ARG A 13 -21.71 32.74 9.53
N GLU A 14 -22.85 32.70 8.84
CA GLU A 14 -23.80 33.83 8.75
C GLU A 14 -24.29 34.30 10.13
N ALA A 15 -24.38 33.42 11.11
CA ALA A 15 -24.75 33.76 12.48
C ALA A 15 -23.78 34.72 13.17
N ASP A 16 -22.53 34.78 12.68
CA ASP A 16 -21.49 35.64 13.24
C ASP A 16 -21.48 37.06 12.63
N ILE A 17 -22.35 37.34 11.66
CA ILE A 17 -22.43 38.65 11.00
C ILE A 17 -22.63 39.77 12.06
N GLY A 18 -21.79 40.78 11.97
CA GLY A 18 -21.77 41.90 12.89
C GLY A 18 -20.78 41.79 14.05
N SER A 19 -20.23 40.57 14.27
CA SER A 19 -19.26 40.32 15.34
C SER A 19 -17.86 40.87 14.98
N GLU A 20 -17.16 41.37 15.97
CA GLU A 20 -15.74 41.70 15.91
C GLU A 20 -14.93 40.42 16.17
N VAL A 21 -14.06 40.07 15.24
CA VAL A 21 -13.29 38.82 15.27
C VAL A 21 -11.79 39.09 15.05
N ARG A 22 -10.99 38.14 15.50
CA ARG A 22 -9.55 38.07 15.28
C ARG A 22 -9.23 36.74 14.68
N LEU A 23 -8.63 36.73 13.48
CA LEU A 23 -8.15 35.54 12.79
C LEU A 23 -6.64 35.59 12.67
N SER A 24 -5.97 34.43 12.71
CA SER A 24 -4.56 34.27 12.36
C SER A 24 -4.37 33.10 11.42
N GLY A 25 -3.52 33.30 10.41
CA GLY A 25 -3.27 32.28 9.40
C GLY A 25 -2.26 32.77 8.36
N TRP A 26 -2.18 32.02 7.30
CA TRP A 26 -1.35 32.29 6.12
C TRP A 26 -2.16 33.04 5.06
N CYS A 27 -1.57 34.06 4.44
CA CYS A 27 -2.12 34.71 3.26
C CYS A 27 -2.03 33.73 2.07
N HIS A 28 -3.09 32.96 1.84
CA HIS A 28 -3.10 31.91 0.81
C HIS A 28 -3.11 32.50 -0.60
N ARG A 29 -3.99 33.45 -0.85
CA ARG A 29 -4.11 34.18 -2.12
C ARG A 29 -4.46 35.63 -1.86
N ILE A 30 -3.82 36.55 -2.60
CA ILE A 30 -4.07 38.00 -2.54
C ILE A 30 -4.48 38.44 -3.93
N ARG A 31 -5.60 39.18 -4.03
CA ARG A 31 -6.15 39.71 -5.27
C ARG A 31 -6.44 41.18 -5.09
N ASP A 32 -6.09 41.99 -6.08
CA ASP A 32 -6.48 43.41 -6.17
C ASP A 32 -7.57 43.55 -7.24
N HIS A 33 -8.70 44.10 -6.87
CA HIS A 33 -9.82 44.40 -7.74
C HIS A 33 -10.18 45.89 -7.60
N GLY A 34 -9.54 46.72 -8.44
CA GLY A 34 -9.84 48.15 -8.45
C GLY A 34 -9.46 48.90 -7.19
N GLY A 35 -8.39 48.49 -6.53
CA GLY A 35 -7.90 49.10 -5.29
C GLY A 35 -8.46 48.48 -4.00
N VAL A 36 -9.36 47.48 -4.10
CA VAL A 36 -9.82 46.70 -2.97
C VAL A 36 -9.04 45.40 -2.92
N LEU A 37 -8.41 45.10 -1.79
CA LEU A 37 -7.63 43.89 -1.59
C LEU A 37 -8.50 42.78 -1.00
N PHE A 38 -8.49 41.61 -1.66
CA PHE A 38 -9.12 40.39 -1.20
C PHE A 38 -8.04 39.40 -0.81
N ILE A 39 -8.01 39.00 0.45
CA ILE A 39 -7.02 38.09 1.01
C ILE A 39 -7.73 36.84 1.52
N ASP A 40 -7.43 35.71 0.92
CA ASP A 40 -7.89 34.42 1.42
C ASP A 40 -6.94 34.02 2.57
N LEU A 41 -7.41 34.14 3.81
CA LEU A 41 -6.65 33.77 4.99
C LEU A 41 -6.94 32.34 5.38
N ARG A 42 -5.91 31.50 5.43
CA ARG A 42 -6.00 30.05 5.66
C ARG A 42 -5.32 29.66 6.98
N ASP A 43 -5.96 28.76 7.72
CA ASP A 43 -5.32 27.99 8.80
C ASP A 43 -5.57 26.47 8.61
N HIS A 44 -5.28 25.66 9.62
CA HIS A 44 -5.54 24.21 9.59
C HIS A 44 -7.02 23.86 9.38
N TYR A 45 -7.93 24.70 9.84
CA TYR A 45 -9.37 24.41 9.91
C TYR A 45 -10.15 24.91 8.70
N GLY A 46 -9.54 25.72 7.86
CA GLY A 46 -10.20 26.23 6.67
C GLY A 46 -9.68 27.61 6.23
N MET A 47 -10.52 28.30 5.49
CA MET A 47 -10.16 29.54 4.83
C MET A 47 -11.31 30.56 4.93
N THR A 48 -11.00 31.82 5.17
CA THR A 48 -11.95 32.96 5.18
C THR A 48 -11.44 34.08 4.28
N GLN A 49 -12.31 34.65 3.47
CA GLN A 49 -12.00 35.84 2.70
C GLN A 49 -11.95 37.07 3.63
N CYS A 50 -10.85 37.78 3.60
CA CYS A 50 -10.64 39.06 4.27
C CYS A 50 -10.58 40.16 3.25
N VAL A 51 -11.31 41.25 3.45
CA VAL A 51 -11.40 42.40 2.54
C VAL A 51 -10.82 43.62 3.18
N VAL A 52 -9.95 44.29 2.46
CA VAL A 52 -9.33 45.56 2.88
C VAL A 52 -9.56 46.56 1.75
N ASP A 53 -10.40 47.56 2.01
CA ASP A 53 -10.61 48.65 1.07
C ASP A 53 -9.73 49.88 1.42
N PRO A 54 -9.61 50.86 0.53
CA PRO A 54 -8.75 52.03 0.72
C PRO A 54 -9.08 52.86 1.96
N ASP A 55 -10.32 52.76 2.45
CA ASP A 55 -10.78 53.50 3.63
C ASP A 55 -10.42 52.79 4.94
N SER A 56 -9.98 51.53 4.87
CA SER A 56 -9.52 50.79 6.03
C SER A 56 -8.21 51.34 6.57
N PRO A 57 -8.08 51.53 7.90
CA PRO A 57 -6.81 51.90 8.52
C PRO A 57 -5.69 50.89 8.29
N ALA A 58 -6.03 49.63 7.99
CA ALA A 58 -5.11 48.54 7.70
C ALA A 58 -4.62 48.49 6.23
N PHE A 59 -5.13 49.34 5.33
CA PHE A 59 -4.87 49.23 3.91
C PHE A 59 -3.37 49.28 3.55
N ARG A 60 -2.62 50.23 4.13
CA ARG A 60 -1.17 50.39 3.91
C ARG A 60 -0.36 49.17 4.31
N ASP A 61 -0.80 48.44 5.34
CA ASP A 61 -0.14 47.19 5.76
C ASP A 61 -0.57 46.00 4.90
N ALA A 62 -1.82 46.00 4.43
CA ALA A 62 -2.33 45.01 3.50
C ALA A 62 -1.59 45.01 2.17
N GLU A 63 -1.24 46.20 1.61
CA GLU A 63 -0.49 46.32 0.35
C GLU A 63 0.91 45.65 0.38
N LYS A 64 1.51 45.54 1.57
CA LYS A 64 2.83 44.93 1.77
C LYS A 64 2.79 43.42 1.83
N LEU A 65 1.62 42.83 2.08
CA LEU A 65 1.48 41.39 2.28
C LEU A 65 1.83 40.61 1.01
N ARG A 66 2.37 39.44 1.22
CA ARG A 66 2.70 38.48 0.16
C ARG A 66 2.15 37.09 0.51
N ALA A 67 2.06 36.25 -0.50
CA ALA A 67 1.62 34.87 -0.32
C ALA A 67 2.42 34.16 0.75
N GLU A 68 1.70 33.36 1.55
CA GLU A 68 2.23 32.56 2.67
C GLU A 68 2.86 33.36 3.82
N TRP A 69 2.69 34.70 3.87
CA TRP A 69 2.96 35.43 5.10
C TRP A 69 1.96 35.04 6.18
N VAL A 70 2.44 34.88 7.40
CA VAL A 70 1.60 34.61 8.58
C VAL A 70 1.18 35.96 9.19
N VAL A 71 -0.11 36.15 9.31
CA VAL A 71 -0.68 37.40 9.80
C VAL A 71 -1.77 37.16 10.83
N ARG A 72 -1.99 38.16 11.67
CA ARG A 72 -3.21 38.35 12.47
C ARG A 72 -4.03 39.46 11.83
N MET A 73 -5.31 39.24 11.65
CA MET A 73 -6.27 40.21 11.12
C MET A 73 -7.42 40.38 12.11
N ASP A 74 -7.68 41.63 12.50
CA ASP A 74 -8.86 42.02 13.28
C ASP A 74 -9.86 42.67 12.33
N GLY A 75 -11.13 42.39 12.52
CA GLY A 75 -12.16 42.99 11.68
C GLY A 75 -13.55 42.53 12.03
N LYS A 76 -14.51 43.00 11.25
CA LYS A 76 -15.93 42.74 11.44
C LYS A 76 -16.45 41.76 10.39
N VAL A 77 -17.18 40.76 10.84
CA VAL A 77 -17.86 39.78 9.95
C VAL A 77 -19.00 40.48 9.21
N ARG A 78 -19.03 40.37 7.91
CA ARG A 78 -20.15 40.82 7.07
C ARG A 78 -20.57 39.78 6.04
N ARG A 79 -21.78 39.90 5.52
CA ARG A 79 -22.22 39.09 4.39
C ARG A 79 -21.46 39.48 3.12
N ARG A 80 -21.07 38.51 2.31
CA ARG A 80 -20.53 38.83 0.96
C ARG A 80 -21.61 39.52 0.13
N PRO A 81 -21.23 40.41 -0.81
CA PRO A 81 -22.15 41.00 -1.76
C PRO A 81 -22.95 39.93 -2.51
N GLU A 82 -24.18 40.29 -2.89
CA GLU A 82 -25.06 39.39 -3.63
C GLU A 82 -24.36 38.86 -4.90
N GLY A 83 -24.45 37.55 -5.16
CA GLY A 83 -23.82 36.88 -6.30
C GLY A 83 -22.32 36.56 -6.13
N THR A 84 -21.69 36.90 -4.99
CA THR A 84 -20.26 36.63 -4.74
C THR A 84 -20.02 35.52 -3.70
N ALA A 85 -21.06 34.87 -3.23
CA ALA A 85 -20.96 33.72 -2.34
C ALA A 85 -20.16 32.58 -2.98
N ASN A 86 -19.31 31.90 -2.19
CA ASN A 86 -18.54 30.77 -2.67
C ASN A 86 -19.02 29.48 -1.98
N ALA A 87 -19.69 28.62 -2.75
CA ALA A 87 -20.25 27.36 -2.24
C ALA A 87 -19.17 26.32 -1.82
N ASP A 88 -17.95 26.46 -2.34
CA ASP A 88 -16.85 25.55 -2.06
C ASP A 88 -16.20 25.78 -0.68
N LEU A 89 -16.51 26.92 -0.05
CA LEU A 89 -16.01 27.27 1.27
C LEU A 89 -17.09 27.22 2.33
N ALA A 90 -16.80 26.60 3.47
CA ALA A 90 -17.71 26.60 4.62
C ALA A 90 -18.03 28.03 5.14
N THR A 91 -17.12 28.98 4.92
CA THR A 91 -17.25 30.41 5.25
C THR A 91 -17.72 31.25 4.04
N GLY A 92 -18.11 30.61 2.94
CA GLY A 92 -18.29 31.28 1.64
C GLY A 92 -19.43 32.28 1.55
N GLN A 93 -20.32 32.36 2.55
CA GLN A 93 -21.41 33.35 2.63
C GLN A 93 -20.95 34.65 3.30
N ILE A 94 -19.82 34.63 4.01
CA ILE A 94 -19.32 35.77 4.78
C ILE A 94 -17.91 36.17 4.35
N GLU A 95 -17.51 37.34 4.75
CA GLU A 95 -16.16 37.89 4.65
C GLU A 95 -15.86 38.75 5.88
N ILE A 96 -14.58 39.02 6.11
CA ILE A 96 -14.12 39.92 7.17
C ILE A 96 -13.75 41.25 6.57
N PHE A 97 -14.38 42.31 7.03
CA PHE A 97 -13.90 43.69 6.79
C PHE A 97 -12.78 44.00 7.78
N VAL A 98 -11.55 44.06 7.29
CA VAL A 98 -10.35 44.14 8.12
C VAL A 98 -10.11 45.56 8.59
N THR A 99 -9.82 45.75 9.89
CA THR A 99 -9.54 47.02 10.52
C THR A 99 -8.10 47.12 11.06
N ASP A 100 -7.46 45.99 11.35
CA ASP A 100 -6.07 45.96 11.85
C ASP A 100 -5.35 44.69 11.34
N ILE A 101 -4.05 44.84 11.07
CA ILE A 101 -3.18 43.75 10.60
C ILE A 101 -1.87 43.78 11.38
N GLU A 102 -1.47 42.62 11.90
CA GLU A 102 -0.14 42.39 12.44
C GLU A 102 0.56 41.26 11.66
N VAL A 103 1.74 41.55 11.11
CA VAL A 103 2.57 40.50 10.47
C VAL A 103 3.27 39.71 11.58
N LEU A 104 2.92 38.43 11.69
CA LEU A 104 3.49 37.50 12.68
C LEU A 104 4.75 36.80 12.15
N GLY A 105 4.82 36.57 10.85
CA GLY A 105 5.96 35.93 10.20
C GLY A 105 5.95 36.16 8.69
N PRO A 106 6.88 36.99 8.17
CA PRO A 106 7.03 37.16 6.73
C PRO A 106 7.64 35.91 6.10
N ALA A 107 7.25 35.60 4.86
CA ALA A 107 7.86 34.55 4.08
C ALA A 107 8.86 35.14 3.05
N ALA A 108 9.93 34.40 2.79
CA ALA A 108 10.79 34.64 1.64
C ALA A 108 10.09 34.26 0.33
N GLU A 109 10.74 34.46 -0.80
CA GLU A 109 10.26 33.97 -2.09
C GLU A 109 10.07 32.45 -2.05
N LEU A 110 8.88 32.00 -2.47
CA LEU A 110 8.50 30.60 -2.33
C LEU A 110 9.13 29.73 -3.44
N PRO A 111 9.84 28.65 -3.08
CA PRO A 111 10.41 27.74 -4.07
C PRO A 111 9.36 26.88 -4.79
N LEU A 112 8.16 26.79 -4.25
CA LEU A 112 6.99 26.17 -4.83
C LEU A 112 5.72 26.94 -4.44
N GLN A 113 4.74 26.93 -5.32
CA GLN A 113 3.45 27.57 -5.10
C GLN A 113 2.55 26.67 -4.24
N VAL A 114 1.96 27.23 -3.16
CA VAL A 114 1.09 26.48 -2.25
C VAL A 114 -0.32 26.35 -2.82
N PHE A 115 -0.89 27.40 -3.39
CA PHE A 115 -2.24 27.34 -3.97
C PHE A 115 -2.25 26.71 -5.38
N GLY A 116 -3.34 26.01 -5.73
CA GLY A 116 -3.52 25.36 -7.02
C GLY A 116 -2.78 24.02 -7.15
N ASP A 117 -2.98 23.34 -8.29
CA ASP A 117 -2.53 21.97 -8.54
C ASP A 117 -1.32 21.88 -9.48
N GLN A 118 -0.55 22.94 -9.58
CA GLN A 118 0.64 22.96 -10.44
C GLN A 118 1.64 21.89 -9.99
N PRO A 119 2.16 21.08 -10.93
CA PRO A 119 3.17 20.09 -10.60
C PRO A 119 4.52 20.75 -10.28
N PHE A 120 5.22 20.20 -9.30
CA PHE A 120 6.59 20.57 -8.97
C PHE A 120 7.45 19.31 -8.92
N PRO A 121 8.78 19.41 -9.21
CA PRO A 121 9.69 18.28 -9.07
C PRO A 121 9.64 17.70 -7.66
N GLU A 122 9.64 16.37 -7.56
CA GLU A 122 9.58 15.68 -6.28
C GLU A 122 10.68 16.13 -5.32
N GLU A 123 11.89 16.33 -5.84
CA GLU A 123 13.03 16.78 -5.04
C GLU A 123 12.77 18.14 -4.37
N THR A 124 12.19 19.10 -5.08
CA THR A 124 11.78 20.39 -4.52
C THR A 124 10.69 20.22 -3.46
N ARG A 125 9.69 19.39 -3.74
CA ARG A 125 8.60 19.10 -2.81
C ARG A 125 9.09 18.43 -1.52
N LEU A 126 10.03 17.52 -1.59
CA LEU A 126 10.62 16.85 -0.43
C LEU A 126 11.55 17.78 0.37
N LYS A 127 12.36 18.58 -0.30
CA LYS A 127 13.25 19.56 0.35
C LYS A 127 12.46 20.64 1.11
N TYR A 128 11.34 21.07 0.55
CA TYR A 128 10.45 22.06 1.15
C TYR A 128 9.12 21.42 1.59
N ARG A 129 9.20 20.22 2.16
CA ARG A 129 8.02 19.41 2.51
C ARG A 129 7.01 20.13 3.37
N PHE A 130 7.44 21.02 4.27
CA PHE A 130 6.57 21.85 5.09
C PHE A 130 5.71 22.84 4.29
N LEU A 131 6.15 23.27 3.09
CA LEU A 131 5.32 24.04 2.16
C LEU A 131 4.38 23.13 1.36
N ASP A 132 4.88 22.00 0.90
CA ASP A 132 4.09 21.02 0.14
C ASP A 132 2.92 20.47 1.00
N LEU A 133 3.14 20.26 2.31
CA LEU A 133 2.10 19.89 3.27
C LEU A 133 1.01 20.94 3.48
N ARG A 134 1.22 22.19 3.07
CA ARG A 134 0.18 23.24 3.05
C ARG A 134 -0.72 23.15 1.82
N ARG A 135 -0.30 22.43 0.77
CA ARG A 135 -1.10 22.23 -0.44
C ARG A 135 -2.27 21.32 -0.15
N GLU A 136 -3.43 21.65 -0.69
CA GLU A 136 -4.71 21.02 -0.34
C GLU A 136 -4.69 19.51 -0.51
N THR A 137 -4.24 19.00 -1.66
CA THR A 137 -4.22 17.56 -1.94
C THR A 137 -3.39 16.79 -0.92
N LEU A 138 -2.15 17.24 -0.67
CA LEU A 138 -1.27 16.56 0.27
C LEU A 138 -1.76 16.70 1.72
N HIS A 139 -2.25 17.88 2.10
CA HIS A 139 -2.85 18.12 3.41
C HIS A 139 -4.01 17.14 3.66
N ASN A 140 -4.92 16.99 2.69
CA ASN A 140 -6.06 16.10 2.77
C ASN A 140 -5.64 14.62 2.84
N ASN A 141 -4.60 14.22 2.10
CA ASN A 141 -4.05 12.87 2.18
C ASN A 141 -3.55 12.55 3.60
N ILE A 142 -2.82 13.49 4.20
CA ILE A 142 -2.32 13.31 5.57
C ILE A 142 -3.47 13.31 6.59
N MET A 143 -4.47 14.17 6.43
CA MET A 143 -5.65 14.16 7.32
C MET A 143 -6.46 12.87 7.17
N THR A 144 -6.56 12.31 5.97
CA THR A 144 -7.13 10.98 5.76
C THR A 144 -6.32 9.92 6.50
N ARG A 145 -4.99 9.96 6.45
CA ARG A 145 -4.12 9.06 7.22
C ARG A 145 -4.39 9.13 8.72
N VAL A 146 -4.47 10.35 9.26
CA VAL A 146 -4.76 10.57 10.70
C VAL A 146 -6.10 9.95 11.08
N ALA A 147 -7.14 10.19 10.28
CA ALA A 147 -8.48 9.67 10.54
C ALA A 147 -8.55 8.14 10.40
N VAL A 148 -7.86 7.55 9.41
CA VAL A 148 -7.75 6.09 9.24
C VAL A 148 -7.08 5.45 10.45
N ILE A 149 -5.98 6.01 10.95
CA ILE A 149 -5.29 5.47 12.13
C ILE A 149 -6.18 5.52 13.36
N ASP A 150 -6.92 6.60 13.56
CA ASP A 150 -7.88 6.71 14.67
C ASP A 150 -9.00 5.67 14.55
N TRP A 151 -9.58 5.52 13.36
CA TRP A 151 -10.57 4.47 13.07
C TRP A 151 -10.05 3.07 13.39
N LEU A 152 -8.84 2.75 12.94
CA LEU A 152 -8.22 1.45 13.21
C LEU A 152 -8.08 1.20 14.71
N ARG A 153 -7.60 2.20 15.47
CA ARG A 153 -7.48 2.10 16.93
C ARG A 153 -8.84 1.87 17.61
N GLN A 154 -9.84 2.63 17.23
CA GLN A 154 -11.18 2.48 17.80
C GLN A 154 -11.79 1.13 17.44
N GLY A 155 -11.66 0.69 16.20
CA GLY A 155 -12.14 -0.60 15.73
C GLY A 155 -11.51 -1.77 16.48
N MET A 156 -10.19 -1.74 16.68
CA MET A 156 -9.47 -2.78 17.43
C MET A 156 -9.89 -2.79 18.90
N LYS A 157 -9.93 -1.64 19.56
CA LYS A 157 -10.38 -1.53 20.96
C LYS A 157 -11.83 -1.98 21.12
N GLY A 158 -12.70 -1.68 20.16
CA GLY A 158 -14.09 -2.14 20.14
C GLY A 158 -14.23 -3.67 20.04
N GLN A 159 -13.21 -4.36 19.56
CA GLN A 159 -13.11 -5.83 19.50
C GLN A 159 -12.37 -6.44 20.71
N GLY A 160 -12.08 -5.66 21.74
CA GLY A 160 -11.42 -6.12 22.96
C GLY A 160 -9.90 -6.24 22.86
N PHE A 161 -9.27 -5.66 21.85
CA PHE A 161 -7.81 -5.60 21.75
C PHE A 161 -7.24 -4.50 22.64
N ASN A 162 -6.06 -4.75 23.20
CA ASN A 162 -5.26 -3.79 23.92
C ASN A 162 -4.11 -3.27 23.05
N GLU A 163 -3.86 -1.97 23.11
CA GLU A 163 -2.75 -1.34 22.39
C GLU A 163 -1.48 -1.43 23.20
N PHE A 164 -0.45 -2.07 22.65
CA PHE A 164 0.86 -2.25 23.27
C PHE A 164 1.93 -1.52 22.47
N GLN A 165 3.08 -1.38 23.08
CA GLN A 165 4.31 -0.93 22.45
C GLN A 165 5.39 -1.99 22.64
N THR A 166 6.16 -2.26 21.60
CA THR A 166 7.27 -3.19 21.62
C THR A 166 8.60 -2.45 21.38
N PRO A 167 9.75 -3.03 21.78
CA PRO A 167 11.03 -2.37 21.65
C PRO A 167 11.38 -1.96 20.21
N ILE A 168 11.95 -0.77 20.04
CA ILE A 168 12.51 -0.28 18.77
C ILE A 168 14.00 -0.65 18.66
N LEU A 169 14.77 -0.62 19.77
CA LEU A 169 16.12 -1.18 19.79
C LEU A 169 16.04 -2.65 20.19
N THR A 170 16.32 -3.55 19.24
CA THR A 170 16.20 -4.99 19.43
C THR A 170 17.36 -5.74 18.80
N ALA A 171 17.26 -7.06 18.72
CA ALA A 171 18.21 -7.89 17.99
C ALA A 171 17.83 -7.95 16.51
N SER A 172 18.83 -8.25 15.66
CA SER A 172 18.62 -8.59 14.25
C SER A 172 17.59 -9.69 14.10
N SER A 173 16.67 -9.54 13.16
CA SER A 173 15.61 -10.51 12.89
C SER A 173 15.79 -11.09 11.47
N PRO A 174 15.71 -12.41 11.31
CA PRO A 174 15.88 -13.06 10.02
C PRO A 174 14.60 -13.04 9.16
N GLU A 175 13.92 -11.91 9.08
CA GLU A 175 12.63 -11.76 8.37
C GLU A 175 12.77 -11.45 6.86
N GLY A 176 13.97 -11.62 6.29
CA GLY A 176 14.21 -11.57 4.84
C GLY A 176 14.66 -10.22 4.29
N ALA A 177 14.39 -9.08 4.94
CA ALA A 177 14.93 -7.79 4.57
C ALA A 177 16.30 -7.51 5.26
N ARG A 178 17.03 -6.51 4.80
CA ARG A 178 18.21 -6.04 5.51
C ARG A 178 17.81 -5.19 6.71
N ASP A 179 18.53 -5.36 7.83
CA ASP A 179 18.31 -4.58 9.04
C ASP A 179 19.01 -3.22 8.98
N PHE A 180 18.40 -2.21 9.57
CA PHE A 180 19.12 -1.02 10.02
C PHE A 180 19.81 -1.32 11.34
N LEU A 181 21.13 -1.14 11.40
CA LEU A 181 21.94 -1.45 12.57
C LEU A 181 22.31 -0.20 13.35
N VAL A 182 22.17 -0.26 14.68
CA VAL A 182 22.53 0.82 15.60
C VAL A 182 23.66 0.35 16.49
N PRO A 183 24.87 0.95 16.43
CA PRO A 183 26.01 0.50 17.20
C PRO A 183 25.82 0.77 18.69
N SER A 184 26.27 -0.19 19.54
CA SER A 184 26.22 -0.05 21.00
C SER A 184 27.49 0.61 21.52
N ARG A 185 27.34 1.76 22.19
CA ARG A 185 28.46 2.41 22.91
C ARG A 185 28.99 1.58 24.08
N LEU A 186 28.08 0.87 24.77
CA LEU A 186 28.40 0.10 25.98
C LEU A 186 29.05 -1.27 25.67
N HIS A 187 28.82 -1.79 24.48
CA HIS A 187 29.29 -3.09 24.05
C HIS A 187 30.03 -2.97 22.71
N PRO A 188 31.36 -2.70 22.74
CA PRO A 188 32.15 -2.51 21.53
C PRO A 188 31.98 -3.66 20.52
N GLY A 189 31.80 -3.33 19.25
CA GLY A 189 31.60 -4.32 18.18
C GLY A 189 30.23 -4.98 18.14
N LYS A 190 29.29 -4.61 19.02
CA LYS A 190 27.92 -5.12 19.02
C LYS A 190 26.94 -4.03 18.56
N PHE A 191 25.86 -4.49 17.93
CA PHE A 191 24.83 -3.64 17.35
C PHE A 191 23.45 -4.06 17.84
N TYR A 192 22.59 -3.08 18.04
CA TYR A 192 21.15 -3.27 18.01
C TYR A 192 20.67 -3.21 16.55
N ALA A 193 19.51 -3.79 16.28
CA ALA A 193 18.79 -3.58 15.02
C ALA A 193 17.48 -2.84 15.26
N LEU A 194 17.02 -2.08 14.26
CA LEU A 194 15.66 -1.57 14.23
C LEU A 194 14.72 -2.69 13.76
N PRO A 195 13.50 -2.83 14.33
CA PRO A 195 12.63 -3.96 14.05
C PRO A 195 12.06 -3.89 12.62
N GLN A 196 12.16 -4.98 11.88
CA GLN A 196 11.51 -5.11 10.57
C GLN A 196 9.97 -5.25 10.71
N ALA A 197 9.54 -5.86 11.80
CA ALA A 197 8.18 -5.95 12.31
C ALA A 197 8.26 -6.46 13.77
N PRO A 198 7.24 -6.26 14.61
CA PRO A 198 7.24 -6.75 15.99
C PRO A 198 6.88 -8.25 16.10
N GLN A 199 7.21 -9.08 15.10
CA GLN A 199 6.73 -10.46 14.96
C GLN A 199 7.05 -11.33 16.17
N GLN A 200 8.29 -11.35 16.62
CA GLN A 200 8.65 -12.18 17.78
C GLN A 200 8.03 -11.64 19.09
N TYR A 201 7.98 -10.32 19.25
CA TYR A 201 7.43 -9.70 20.46
C TYR A 201 5.92 -9.92 20.60
N LYS A 202 5.15 -9.84 19.52
CA LYS A 202 3.71 -10.09 19.60
C LYS A 202 3.40 -11.55 19.94
N GLN A 203 4.18 -12.50 19.43
CA GLN A 203 4.07 -13.91 19.83
C GLN A 203 4.47 -14.09 21.29
N LEU A 204 5.55 -13.46 21.77
CA LEU A 204 5.95 -13.48 23.16
C LEU A 204 4.88 -12.90 24.10
N LEU A 205 4.11 -11.90 23.67
CA LEU A 205 2.97 -11.36 24.42
C LEU A 205 1.87 -12.42 24.59
N MET A 206 1.60 -13.23 23.56
CA MET A 206 0.65 -14.35 23.68
C MET A 206 1.14 -15.39 24.72
N MET A 207 2.43 -15.71 24.69
CA MET A 207 3.05 -16.62 25.68
C MET A 207 3.10 -16.01 27.07
N ALA A 208 3.12 -14.68 27.19
CA ALA A 208 3.03 -13.98 28.46
C ALA A 208 1.61 -13.93 29.05
N GLY A 209 0.62 -14.50 28.35
CA GLY A 209 -0.76 -14.59 28.80
C GLY A 209 -1.66 -13.41 28.40
N PHE A 210 -1.19 -12.52 27.53
CA PHE A 210 -2.06 -11.51 26.92
C PHE A 210 -2.84 -12.15 25.78
N ASP A 211 -4.13 -11.80 25.67
CA ASP A 211 -5.03 -12.52 24.78
C ASP A 211 -5.21 -11.84 23.41
N ARG A 212 -5.32 -10.52 23.39
CA ARG A 212 -5.55 -9.71 22.20
C ARG A 212 -4.66 -8.48 22.20
N TYR A 213 -3.69 -8.48 21.31
CA TYR A 213 -2.69 -7.43 21.13
C TYR A 213 -2.90 -6.72 19.81
N PHE A 214 -2.72 -5.40 19.81
CA PHE A 214 -2.43 -4.65 18.59
C PHE A 214 -1.50 -3.47 18.87
N GLN A 215 -0.88 -2.96 17.82
CA GLN A 215 -0.25 -1.63 17.79
C GLN A 215 -0.24 -1.07 16.38
N ILE A 216 -0.13 0.26 16.27
CA ILE A 216 0.30 0.92 15.04
C ILE A 216 1.82 0.92 15.07
N ALA A 217 2.40 -0.12 14.49
CA ALA A 217 3.81 -0.44 14.64
C ALA A 217 4.69 0.28 13.62
N PRO A 218 5.72 1.03 14.06
CA PRO A 218 6.79 1.46 13.16
C PRO A 218 7.63 0.25 12.78
N CYS A 219 7.89 0.09 11.48
CA CYS A 219 8.68 -0.99 10.91
C CYS A 219 9.79 -0.38 10.07
N PHE A 220 10.97 -1.03 10.08
CA PHE A 220 12.18 -0.53 9.44
C PHE A 220 12.80 -1.62 8.56
N ARG A 221 12.93 -1.36 7.26
CA ARG A 221 13.56 -2.29 6.31
C ARG A 221 14.48 -1.53 5.38
N ASP A 222 15.74 -1.95 5.30
CA ASP A 222 16.71 -1.43 4.34
C ASP A 222 16.52 -2.17 3.01
N GLU A 223 15.54 -1.71 2.24
CA GLU A 223 15.15 -2.25 0.95
C GLU A 223 15.15 -1.17 -0.12
N ASP A 224 15.29 -1.59 -1.38
CA ASP A 224 15.24 -0.67 -2.50
C ASP A 224 13.85 -0.02 -2.61
N PRO A 225 13.78 1.31 -2.64
CA PRO A 225 12.51 2.03 -2.67
C PRO A 225 11.78 1.85 -4.01
N ARG A 226 10.45 1.77 -3.93
CA ARG A 226 9.53 1.69 -5.07
C ARG A 226 8.35 2.63 -4.85
N ALA A 227 7.46 2.73 -5.83
CA ALA A 227 6.23 3.50 -5.68
C ALA A 227 5.34 2.96 -4.54
N ASP A 228 5.27 1.64 -4.39
CA ASP A 228 4.50 0.91 -3.38
C ASP A 228 5.32 0.50 -2.14
N ARG A 229 6.55 1.05 -1.98
CA ARG A 229 7.45 0.75 -0.87
C ARG A 229 8.27 1.98 -0.47
N LEU A 230 8.09 2.43 0.77
CA LEU A 230 8.90 3.50 1.33
C LEU A 230 10.32 3.00 1.67
N PRO A 231 11.36 3.79 1.44
CA PRO A 231 12.69 3.49 1.95
C PRO A 231 12.69 3.66 3.47
N GLY A 232 13.20 2.65 4.16
CA GLY A 232 13.44 2.68 5.60
C GLY A 232 12.22 2.44 6.45
N GLU A 233 11.43 3.46 6.71
CA GLU A 233 10.36 3.47 7.72
C GLU A 233 8.96 3.38 7.09
N PHE A 234 8.10 2.53 7.66
CA PHE A 234 6.68 2.44 7.31
C PHE A 234 5.87 1.96 8.53
N TYR A 235 4.53 2.01 8.44
CA TYR A 235 3.65 1.70 9.57
C TYR A 235 2.67 0.58 9.25
N GLN A 236 2.47 -0.30 10.23
CA GLN A 236 1.50 -1.39 10.14
C GLN A 236 0.49 -1.32 11.29
N LEU A 237 -0.77 -1.64 11.02
CA LEU A 237 -1.64 -2.18 12.05
C LEU A 237 -1.20 -3.62 12.26
N ASP A 238 -0.55 -3.89 13.38
CA ASP A 238 -0.07 -5.21 13.77
C ASP A 238 -0.93 -5.78 14.88
N LEU A 239 -1.35 -7.03 14.76
CA LEU A 239 -2.23 -7.68 15.74
C LEU A 239 -1.91 -9.17 15.92
N GLU A 240 -2.21 -9.69 17.12
CA GLU A 240 -2.09 -11.10 17.46
C GLU A 240 -3.14 -11.49 18.51
N MET A 241 -3.64 -12.73 18.43
CA MET A 241 -4.71 -13.27 19.28
C MET A 241 -4.35 -14.68 19.73
N SER A 242 -4.63 -14.99 21.00
CA SER A 242 -4.48 -16.34 21.57
C SER A 242 -5.76 -17.16 21.41
N PHE A 243 -5.61 -18.49 21.36
CA PHE A 243 -6.71 -19.48 21.32
C PHE A 243 -7.66 -19.26 20.13
N VAL A 244 -7.12 -19.01 18.95
CA VAL A 244 -7.87 -18.71 17.75
C VAL A 244 -7.53 -19.65 16.58
N THR A 245 -8.51 -19.80 15.71
CA THR A 245 -8.39 -20.37 14.38
C THR A 245 -8.24 -19.25 13.34
N GLN A 246 -7.97 -19.62 12.10
CA GLN A 246 -7.94 -18.69 10.96
C GLN A 246 -9.26 -17.89 10.83
N GLU A 247 -10.40 -18.56 10.99
CA GLU A 247 -11.72 -17.94 10.89
C GLU A 247 -11.97 -16.88 11.99
N ASP A 248 -11.44 -17.10 13.19
CA ASP A 248 -11.55 -16.12 14.27
C ASP A 248 -10.77 -14.84 13.97
N VAL A 249 -9.59 -14.98 13.35
CA VAL A 249 -8.80 -13.82 12.88
C VAL A 249 -9.56 -13.07 11.79
N PHE A 250 -10.12 -13.77 10.81
CA PHE A 250 -10.91 -13.15 9.74
C PHE A 250 -12.12 -12.40 10.29
N ALA A 251 -12.86 -13.01 11.21
CA ALA A 251 -14.00 -12.39 11.85
C ALA A 251 -13.65 -11.11 12.63
N ALA A 252 -12.47 -11.05 13.24
CA ALA A 252 -11.99 -9.86 13.95
C ALA A 252 -11.52 -8.75 12.98
N VAL A 253 -10.89 -9.11 11.85
CA VAL A 253 -10.23 -8.17 10.93
C VAL A 253 -11.21 -7.56 9.91
N GLU A 254 -12.12 -8.35 9.34
CA GLU A 254 -13.02 -7.89 8.27
C GLU A 254 -13.86 -6.66 8.65
N PRO A 255 -14.46 -6.55 9.86
CA PRO A 255 -15.21 -5.35 10.24
C PRO A 255 -14.34 -4.10 10.32
N VAL A 256 -13.09 -4.24 10.78
CA VAL A 256 -12.17 -3.11 10.98
C VAL A 256 -11.62 -2.64 9.64
N ILE A 257 -11.00 -3.51 8.86
CA ILE A 257 -10.39 -3.16 7.57
C ILE A 257 -11.47 -2.81 6.53
N GLY A 258 -12.53 -3.61 6.41
CA GLY A 258 -13.66 -3.28 5.54
C GLY A 258 -14.36 -1.97 5.94
N GLY A 259 -14.39 -1.68 7.24
CA GLY A 259 -14.89 -0.43 7.78
C GLY A 259 -14.11 0.79 7.31
N VAL A 260 -12.79 0.69 7.26
CA VAL A 260 -11.92 1.75 6.72
C VAL A 260 -12.32 2.12 5.29
N PHE A 261 -12.49 1.14 4.41
CA PHE A 261 -12.85 1.40 3.01
C PHE A 261 -14.28 1.92 2.87
N ARG A 262 -15.23 1.47 3.71
CA ARG A 262 -16.60 2.02 3.73
C ARG A 262 -16.65 3.47 4.20
N GLU A 263 -15.90 3.80 5.24
CA GLU A 263 -15.89 5.16 5.83
C GLU A 263 -15.15 6.16 4.95
N PHE A 264 -13.96 5.80 4.48
CA PHE A 264 -13.05 6.72 3.79
C PHE A 264 -13.01 6.55 2.27
N GLY A 265 -13.72 5.56 1.71
CA GLY A 265 -13.72 5.24 0.29
C GLY A 265 -14.61 6.15 -0.59
N LYS A 266 -15.06 7.29 -0.07
CA LYS A 266 -15.82 8.32 -0.82
C LYS A 266 -17.07 7.77 -1.53
N GLY A 267 -17.75 6.82 -0.90
CA GLY A 267 -18.98 6.20 -1.43
C GLY A 267 -18.75 5.06 -2.42
N ALA A 268 -17.51 4.65 -2.67
CA ALA A 268 -17.21 3.47 -3.46
C ALA A 268 -17.80 2.20 -2.84
N ALA A 269 -18.27 1.27 -3.67
CA ALA A 269 -18.74 -0.03 -3.20
C ALA A 269 -17.59 -0.84 -2.62
N VAL A 270 -17.82 -1.56 -1.52
CA VAL A 270 -16.82 -2.38 -0.84
C VAL A 270 -17.34 -3.80 -0.73
N THR A 271 -16.50 -4.79 -0.98
CA THR A 271 -16.86 -6.21 -0.86
C THR A 271 -17.52 -6.48 0.50
N PRO A 272 -18.75 -7.02 0.53
CA PRO A 272 -19.42 -7.34 1.79
C PRO A 272 -18.74 -8.51 2.50
N SER A 273 -18.79 -8.50 3.84
CA SER A 273 -18.37 -9.64 4.67
C SER A 273 -19.41 -10.77 4.63
N PRO A 274 -19.01 -12.05 4.63
CA PRO A 274 -17.61 -12.54 4.64
C PRO A 274 -16.95 -12.41 3.25
N TRP A 275 -15.68 -11.99 3.24
CA TRP A 275 -14.94 -11.85 1.99
C TRP A 275 -14.65 -13.19 1.32
N PRO A 276 -14.53 -13.21 -0.03
CA PRO A 276 -14.11 -14.41 -0.75
C PRO A 276 -12.77 -14.95 -0.22
N ARG A 277 -12.67 -16.29 -0.12
CA ARG A 277 -11.44 -16.99 0.20
C ARG A 277 -10.94 -17.71 -1.05
N ILE A 278 -9.80 -17.29 -1.53
CA ILE A 278 -9.20 -17.80 -2.77
C ILE A 278 -7.93 -18.54 -2.39
N PRO A 279 -7.86 -19.86 -2.60
CA PRO A 279 -6.60 -20.59 -2.42
C PRO A 279 -5.49 -20.02 -3.29
N TYR A 280 -4.27 -19.94 -2.76
CA TYR A 280 -3.10 -19.41 -3.46
C TYR A 280 -2.92 -20.01 -4.86
N ALA A 281 -3.00 -21.34 -4.99
CA ALA A 281 -2.89 -22.02 -6.28
C ALA A 281 -3.96 -21.56 -7.28
N ASP A 282 -5.18 -21.31 -6.81
CA ASP A 282 -6.27 -20.79 -7.64
C ASP A 282 -6.04 -19.33 -8.04
N ALA A 283 -5.54 -18.50 -7.11
CA ALA A 283 -5.20 -17.11 -7.41
C ALA A 283 -4.13 -17.03 -8.50
N MET A 284 -3.09 -17.83 -8.40
CA MET A 284 -2.03 -17.91 -9.41
C MET A 284 -2.55 -18.40 -10.75
N ARG A 285 -3.34 -19.46 -10.77
CA ARG A 285 -3.88 -20.05 -12.01
C ARG A 285 -4.90 -19.15 -12.70
N LYS A 286 -5.82 -18.56 -11.94
CA LYS A 286 -6.95 -17.78 -12.48
C LYS A 286 -6.59 -16.34 -12.82
N TYR A 287 -5.68 -15.75 -12.05
CA TYR A 287 -5.39 -14.31 -12.11
C TYR A 287 -3.91 -14.00 -12.36
N GLY A 288 -3.02 -15.00 -12.21
CA GLY A 288 -1.57 -14.84 -12.38
C GLY A 288 -0.91 -14.01 -11.27
N SER A 289 -1.54 -13.93 -10.09
CA SER A 289 -1.06 -13.14 -8.97
C SER A 289 -1.66 -13.64 -7.66
N ASP A 290 -0.86 -13.58 -6.59
CA ASP A 290 -1.27 -13.76 -5.19
C ASP A 290 -2.02 -12.54 -4.60
N LYS A 291 -2.13 -11.46 -5.36
CA LYS A 291 -2.86 -10.24 -5.02
C LYS A 291 -3.69 -9.75 -6.21
N PRO A 292 -4.69 -10.52 -6.63
CA PRO A 292 -5.44 -10.23 -7.84
C PRO A 292 -6.26 -8.93 -7.72
N ASP A 293 -6.33 -8.17 -8.81
CA ASP A 293 -7.34 -7.13 -8.95
C ASP A 293 -8.65 -7.77 -9.40
N LEU A 294 -9.57 -7.94 -8.47
CA LEU A 294 -10.88 -8.55 -8.70
C LEU A 294 -11.90 -7.58 -9.32
N ARG A 295 -11.57 -6.31 -9.46
CA ARG A 295 -12.35 -5.35 -10.26
C ARG A 295 -12.28 -5.69 -11.76
N ASN A 296 -11.21 -6.39 -12.17
CA ASN A 296 -11.06 -6.97 -13.50
C ASN A 296 -11.75 -8.34 -13.52
N PRO A 297 -12.85 -8.50 -14.30
CA PRO A 297 -13.64 -9.72 -14.29
C PRO A 297 -13.00 -10.90 -15.05
N LEU A 298 -11.87 -10.67 -15.73
CA LEU A 298 -11.24 -11.71 -16.55
C LEU A 298 -10.66 -12.82 -15.68
N VAL A 299 -10.95 -14.06 -16.06
CA VAL A 299 -10.42 -15.28 -15.44
C VAL A 299 -9.69 -16.10 -16.51
N MET A 300 -8.41 -16.37 -16.27
CA MET A 300 -7.61 -17.23 -17.14
C MET A 300 -8.02 -18.69 -16.97
N GLN A 301 -7.91 -19.46 -18.04
CA GLN A 301 -8.23 -20.89 -18.04
C GLN A 301 -7.16 -21.71 -18.75
N ASP A 302 -6.90 -22.91 -18.25
CA ASP A 302 -6.07 -23.90 -18.93
C ASP A 302 -6.83 -24.46 -20.12
N VAL A 303 -6.25 -24.32 -21.29
CA VAL A 303 -6.78 -24.79 -22.57
C VAL A 303 -5.82 -25.78 -23.27
N SER A 304 -4.87 -26.35 -22.52
CA SER A 304 -3.82 -27.25 -23.04
C SER A 304 -4.36 -28.40 -23.88
N GLU A 305 -5.48 -29.00 -23.47
CA GLU A 305 -6.06 -30.16 -24.18
C GLU A 305 -6.48 -29.83 -25.61
N HIS A 306 -6.84 -28.60 -25.91
CA HIS A 306 -7.18 -28.18 -27.27
C HIS A 306 -5.96 -28.03 -28.19
N PHE A 307 -4.75 -28.00 -27.63
CA PHE A 307 -3.50 -27.88 -28.39
C PHE A 307 -2.72 -29.19 -28.49
N ARG A 308 -2.97 -30.19 -27.62
CA ARG A 308 -2.31 -31.49 -27.69
C ARG A 308 -2.60 -32.17 -29.03
N GLY A 309 -1.54 -32.59 -29.73
CA GLY A 309 -1.64 -33.22 -31.02
C GLY A 309 -2.24 -32.35 -32.15
N SER A 310 -2.30 -31.02 -31.97
CA SER A 310 -2.77 -30.09 -32.98
C SER A 310 -1.69 -29.80 -34.05
N ASN A 311 -2.11 -29.19 -35.16
CA ASN A 311 -1.18 -28.75 -36.19
C ASN A 311 -0.46 -27.45 -35.83
N PHE A 312 -0.80 -26.78 -34.73
CA PHE A 312 -0.04 -25.66 -34.20
C PHE A 312 1.19 -26.16 -33.45
N LYS A 313 2.23 -26.52 -34.23
CA LYS A 313 3.40 -27.27 -33.77
C LYS A 313 4.15 -26.62 -32.60
N VAL A 314 4.10 -25.28 -32.47
CA VAL A 314 4.78 -24.57 -31.38
C VAL A 314 4.22 -25.01 -30.02
N PHE A 315 2.90 -24.95 -29.83
CA PHE A 315 2.28 -25.32 -28.56
C PHE A 315 2.21 -26.86 -28.40
N ALA A 316 1.96 -27.59 -29.50
CA ALA A 316 1.91 -29.06 -29.45
C ALA A 316 3.24 -29.66 -28.95
N ARG A 317 4.39 -29.14 -29.39
CA ARG A 317 5.72 -29.55 -28.90
C ARG A 317 5.98 -29.16 -27.46
N LEU A 318 5.61 -27.91 -27.06
CA LEU A 318 5.75 -27.50 -25.67
C LEU A 318 5.00 -28.43 -24.72
N LEU A 319 3.82 -28.90 -25.13
CA LEU A 319 2.97 -29.80 -24.34
C LEU A 319 3.44 -31.26 -24.31
N GLU A 320 4.52 -31.63 -25.02
CA GLU A 320 5.19 -32.91 -24.84
C GLU A 320 5.89 -33.01 -23.47
N GLU A 321 6.31 -31.89 -22.92
CA GLU A 321 6.81 -31.78 -21.55
C GLU A 321 5.61 -31.71 -20.57
N PRO A 322 5.49 -32.66 -19.61
CA PRO A 322 4.28 -32.80 -18.77
C PRO A 322 3.94 -31.57 -17.92
N LYS A 323 4.95 -30.78 -17.51
CA LYS A 323 4.76 -29.59 -16.70
C LYS A 323 4.25 -28.39 -17.49
N ASN A 324 4.41 -28.40 -18.82
CA ASN A 324 4.02 -27.27 -19.65
C ASN A 324 2.50 -27.22 -19.86
N GLN A 325 1.97 -26.01 -19.90
CA GLN A 325 0.54 -25.72 -20.10
C GLN A 325 0.35 -24.61 -21.13
N VAL A 326 -0.87 -24.47 -21.61
CA VAL A 326 -1.34 -23.35 -22.41
C VAL A 326 -2.52 -22.71 -21.68
N TRP A 327 -2.36 -21.46 -21.25
CA TRP A 327 -3.43 -20.70 -20.62
C TRP A 327 -4.01 -19.67 -21.58
N ALA A 328 -5.33 -19.51 -21.53
CA ALA A 328 -6.07 -18.53 -22.31
C ALA A 328 -6.53 -17.37 -21.43
N ILE A 329 -6.36 -16.17 -21.94
CA ILE A 329 -6.87 -14.91 -21.37
C ILE A 329 -8.04 -14.47 -22.23
N PRO A 330 -9.30 -14.53 -21.74
CA PRO A 330 -10.46 -14.07 -22.49
C PRO A 330 -10.41 -12.53 -22.67
N ALA A 331 -10.84 -12.04 -23.82
CA ALA A 331 -10.89 -10.63 -24.17
C ALA A 331 -12.25 -10.28 -24.78
N PRO A 332 -13.29 -10.12 -23.95
CA PRO A 332 -14.61 -9.68 -24.41
C PRO A 332 -14.50 -8.34 -25.16
N THR A 333 -15.14 -8.23 -26.30
CA THR A 333 -15.07 -7.07 -27.22
C THR A 333 -13.67 -6.78 -27.82
N GLY A 334 -12.69 -7.64 -27.53
CA GLY A 334 -11.30 -7.50 -28.01
C GLY A 334 -11.03 -8.06 -29.40
N GLY A 335 -12.06 -8.45 -30.18
CA GLY A 335 -11.93 -9.13 -31.46
C GLY A 335 -11.53 -8.23 -32.65
N SER A 336 -10.96 -7.07 -32.42
CA SER A 336 -10.39 -6.26 -33.49
C SER A 336 -8.92 -6.62 -33.74
N ARG A 337 -8.54 -6.75 -35.02
CA ARG A 337 -7.15 -7.05 -35.38
C ARG A 337 -6.16 -6.03 -34.80
N ALA A 338 -6.53 -4.75 -34.84
CA ALA A 338 -5.70 -3.67 -34.31
C ALA A 338 -5.43 -3.82 -32.81
N PHE A 339 -6.42 -4.28 -32.03
CA PHE A 339 -6.23 -4.55 -30.62
C PHE A 339 -5.32 -5.77 -30.39
N CYS A 340 -5.56 -6.87 -31.10
CA CYS A 340 -4.74 -8.06 -31.01
C CYS A 340 -3.27 -7.79 -31.37
N ASP A 341 -3.04 -7.02 -32.43
CA ASP A 341 -1.68 -6.66 -32.88
C ASP A 341 -1.00 -5.73 -31.84
N ARG A 342 -1.73 -4.81 -31.19
CA ARG A 342 -1.19 -4.00 -30.08
C ARG A 342 -0.79 -4.86 -28.88
N MET A 343 -1.62 -5.82 -28.50
CA MET A 343 -1.32 -6.74 -27.39
C MET A 343 -0.09 -7.59 -27.70
N ASN A 344 0.05 -8.08 -28.94
CA ASN A 344 1.23 -8.81 -29.36
C ASN A 344 2.50 -7.93 -29.31
N SER A 345 2.42 -6.69 -29.78
CA SER A 345 3.54 -5.73 -29.74
C SER A 345 3.92 -5.36 -28.30
N TRP A 346 2.93 -5.19 -27.41
CA TRP A 346 3.16 -4.98 -26.00
C TRP A 346 3.91 -6.16 -25.38
N ALA A 347 3.48 -7.40 -25.64
CA ALA A 347 4.14 -8.60 -25.13
C ALA A 347 5.61 -8.71 -25.58
N GLN A 348 5.91 -8.32 -26.83
CA GLN A 348 7.28 -8.25 -27.34
C GLN A 348 8.10 -7.20 -26.60
N GLY A 349 7.50 -6.05 -26.28
CA GLY A 349 8.11 -5.01 -25.43
C GLY A 349 8.42 -5.50 -24.01
N GLU A 350 7.63 -6.44 -23.49
CA GLU A 350 7.86 -7.11 -22.20
C GLU A 350 8.87 -8.29 -22.29
N GLY A 351 9.56 -8.43 -23.40
CA GLY A 351 10.59 -9.46 -23.61
C GLY A 351 10.04 -10.84 -23.97
N GLN A 352 8.75 -10.94 -24.34
CA GLN A 352 8.16 -12.20 -24.80
C GLN A 352 8.30 -12.37 -26.31
N PRO A 353 8.29 -13.60 -26.84
CA PRO A 353 8.30 -13.82 -28.30
C PRO A 353 7.10 -13.22 -29.02
N GLY A 354 6.00 -13.04 -28.31
CA GLY A 354 4.73 -12.51 -28.76
C GLY A 354 3.58 -13.02 -27.90
N LEU A 355 2.36 -12.63 -28.26
CA LEU A 355 1.14 -13.09 -27.60
C LEU A 355 0.18 -13.61 -28.67
N GLY A 356 0.11 -14.92 -28.83
CA GLY A 356 -0.78 -15.57 -29.79
C GLY A 356 -2.25 -15.31 -29.47
N TYR A 357 -3.11 -15.24 -30.49
CA TYR A 357 -4.51 -14.94 -30.29
C TYR A 357 -5.45 -15.67 -31.30
N ILE A 358 -6.71 -15.77 -30.90
CA ILE A 358 -7.85 -16.13 -31.75
C ILE A 358 -8.88 -14.98 -31.62
N MET A 359 -9.43 -14.54 -32.74
CA MET A 359 -10.58 -13.61 -32.78
C MET A 359 -11.79 -14.37 -33.32
N TRP A 360 -13.01 -14.04 -32.85
CA TRP A 360 -14.24 -14.65 -33.39
C TRP A 360 -15.05 -13.57 -34.15
N ARG A 361 -15.39 -13.93 -35.41
CA ARG A 361 -16.20 -13.11 -36.31
C ARG A 361 -17.06 -14.01 -37.21
N ASP A 362 -18.29 -13.56 -37.49
CA ASP A 362 -19.22 -14.24 -38.38
C ASP A 362 -19.37 -15.75 -38.08
N GLY A 363 -19.37 -16.11 -36.80
CA GLY A 363 -19.49 -17.47 -36.31
C GLY A 363 -18.22 -18.33 -36.42
N ALA A 364 -17.10 -17.77 -36.84
CA ALA A 364 -15.84 -18.47 -37.00
C ALA A 364 -14.67 -17.82 -36.29
N GLY A 365 -13.69 -18.63 -35.86
CA GLY A 365 -12.44 -18.14 -35.33
C GLY A 365 -11.45 -17.79 -36.42
N ALA A 366 -10.71 -16.68 -36.22
CA ALA A 366 -9.71 -16.17 -37.13
C ALA A 366 -8.39 -15.87 -36.42
N GLY A 367 -7.30 -15.87 -37.16
CA GLY A 367 -5.97 -15.59 -36.65
C GLY A 367 -4.98 -16.73 -36.82
N PRO A 368 -3.68 -16.50 -36.54
CA PRO A 368 -2.62 -17.48 -36.81
C PRO A 368 -2.81 -18.81 -36.11
N ILE A 369 -3.35 -18.81 -34.88
CA ILE A 369 -3.63 -20.02 -34.12
C ILE A 369 -4.84 -20.75 -34.70
N ALA A 370 -5.96 -20.07 -34.95
CA ALA A 370 -7.20 -20.62 -35.44
C ALA A 370 -7.00 -21.43 -36.75
N ASN A 371 -6.21 -20.85 -37.67
CA ASN A 371 -5.91 -21.49 -38.97
C ASN A 371 -5.17 -22.82 -38.85
N ASN A 372 -4.52 -23.10 -37.72
CA ASN A 372 -3.67 -24.26 -37.53
C ASN A 372 -4.26 -25.32 -36.60
N ILE A 373 -5.24 -25.02 -35.74
CA ILE A 373 -5.79 -26.01 -34.80
C ILE A 373 -7.09 -26.64 -35.28
N GLY A 374 -7.72 -26.04 -36.27
CA GLY A 374 -8.97 -26.53 -36.87
C GLY A 374 -10.24 -26.01 -36.18
N PRO A 375 -11.38 -25.96 -36.90
CA PRO A 375 -12.61 -25.29 -36.43
C PRO A 375 -13.21 -25.92 -35.17
N GLU A 376 -13.13 -27.24 -35.03
CA GLU A 376 -13.68 -27.94 -33.85
C GLU A 376 -12.99 -27.51 -32.56
N ARG A 377 -11.66 -27.43 -32.57
CA ARG A 377 -10.86 -26.98 -31.40
C ARG A 377 -11.06 -25.49 -31.12
N VAL A 378 -11.18 -24.68 -32.16
CA VAL A 378 -11.47 -23.24 -32.02
C VAL A 378 -12.83 -23.02 -31.35
N GLU A 379 -13.87 -23.81 -31.75
CA GLU A 379 -15.20 -23.72 -31.13
C GLU A 379 -15.21 -24.28 -29.70
N ALA A 380 -14.44 -25.33 -29.44
CA ALA A 380 -14.29 -25.86 -28.08
C ALA A 380 -13.66 -24.84 -27.13
N ILE A 381 -12.63 -24.12 -27.56
CA ILE A 381 -12.02 -23.00 -26.80
C ILE A 381 -13.04 -21.85 -26.57
N ARG A 382 -13.77 -21.47 -27.63
CA ARG A 382 -14.80 -20.44 -27.55
C ARG A 382 -15.85 -20.78 -26.48
N THR A 383 -16.35 -22.02 -26.52
CA THR A 383 -17.36 -22.51 -25.57
C THR A 383 -16.82 -22.54 -24.15
N GLN A 384 -15.60 -23.07 -23.94
CA GLN A 384 -14.97 -23.15 -22.64
C GLN A 384 -14.79 -21.74 -22.03
N LEU A 385 -14.38 -20.75 -22.81
CA LEU A 385 -14.15 -19.39 -22.38
C LEU A 385 -15.43 -18.53 -22.32
N GLY A 386 -16.57 -19.04 -22.82
CA GLY A 386 -17.84 -18.29 -22.86
C GLY A 386 -17.81 -17.09 -23.82
N LEU A 387 -17.04 -17.15 -24.90
CA LEU A 387 -16.83 -16.04 -25.83
C LEU A 387 -17.84 -16.06 -26.99
N LYS A 388 -18.03 -14.92 -27.61
CA LYS A 388 -18.97 -14.68 -28.73
C LYS A 388 -18.29 -13.91 -29.86
N ASP A 389 -19.01 -13.69 -30.95
CA ASP A 389 -18.53 -12.85 -32.05
C ASP A 389 -18.23 -11.43 -31.56
N GLY A 390 -17.11 -10.89 -32.00
CA GLY A 390 -16.54 -9.63 -31.51
C GLY A 390 -15.55 -9.79 -30.36
N ASP A 391 -15.37 -10.98 -29.80
CA ASP A 391 -14.43 -11.27 -28.73
C ASP A 391 -13.10 -11.84 -29.28
N ALA A 392 -12.10 -11.90 -28.40
CA ALA A 392 -10.83 -12.58 -28.66
C ALA A 392 -10.38 -13.38 -27.44
N ALA A 393 -9.36 -14.21 -27.64
CA ALA A 393 -8.58 -14.81 -26.54
C ALA A 393 -7.10 -14.73 -26.89
N PHE A 394 -6.28 -14.46 -25.86
CA PHE A 394 -4.83 -14.48 -25.94
C PHE A 394 -4.28 -15.73 -25.23
N PHE A 395 -3.13 -16.22 -25.69
CA PHE A 395 -2.58 -17.48 -25.20
C PHE A 395 -1.14 -17.32 -24.75
N VAL A 396 -0.85 -17.85 -23.56
CA VAL A 396 0.49 -17.96 -23.00
C VAL A 396 0.79 -19.46 -22.83
N ALA A 397 1.98 -19.92 -23.25
CA ALA A 397 2.35 -21.31 -23.23
C ALA A 397 3.75 -21.55 -22.69
N GLY A 398 3.94 -22.65 -21.97
CA GLY A 398 5.20 -23.11 -21.41
C GLY A 398 5.04 -23.61 -19.98
N ASP A 399 6.09 -23.47 -19.18
CA ASP A 399 6.09 -23.79 -17.76
C ASP A 399 5.35 -22.69 -16.98
N PRO A 400 4.23 -22.99 -16.30
CA PRO A 400 3.46 -22.01 -15.53
C PRO A 400 4.28 -21.24 -14.49
N GLU A 401 5.23 -21.88 -13.82
CA GLU A 401 6.09 -21.21 -12.83
C GLU A 401 6.89 -20.05 -13.43
N LYS A 402 7.23 -20.15 -14.72
CA LYS A 402 7.99 -19.13 -15.45
C LYS A 402 7.12 -18.04 -16.07
N PHE A 403 5.93 -18.41 -16.58
CA PHE A 403 5.09 -17.46 -17.30
C PHE A 403 3.97 -16.82 -16.47
N VAL A 404 3.63 -17.34 -15.29
CA VAL A 404 2.47 -16.91 -14.50
C VAL A 404 2.43 -15.40 -14.27
N LYS A 405 3.57 -14.80 -13.95
CA LYS A 405 3.68 -13.34 -13.74
C LYS A 405 3.35 -12.56 -15.01
N PHE A 406 3.87 -12.98 -16.15
CA PHE A 406 3.56 -12.37 -17.44
C PHE A 406 2.08 -12.55 -17.80
N ALA A 407 1.52 -13.74 -17.58
CA ALA A 407 0.10 -14.03 -17.84
C ALA A 407 -0.81 -13.11 -17.00
N GLY A 408 -0.47 -12.90 -15.73
CA GLY A 408 -1.17 -11.96 -14.85
C GLY A 408 -1.09 -10.51 -15.34
N ASN A 409 0.09 -10.06 -15.76
CA ASN A 409 0.28 -8.73 -16.35
C ASN A 409 -0.53 -8.57 -17.65
N ALA A 410 -0.53 -9.59 -18.51
CA ALA A 410 -1.31 -9.60 -19.75
C ALA A 410 -2.82 -9.55 -19.45
N ARG A 411 -3.31 -10.33 -18.47
CA ARG A 411 -4.71 -10.26 -18.00
C ARG A 411 -5.08 -8.84 -17.55
N ASN A 412 -4.23 -8.23 -16.75
CA ASN A 412 -4.48 -6.86 -16.26
C ASN A 412 -4.47 -5.85 -17.41
N LYS A 413 -3.53 -5.97 -18.33
CA LYS A 413 -3.43 -5.13 -19.52
C LYS A 413 -4.66 -5.23 -20.40
N VAL A 414 -5.15 -6.46 -20.66
CA VAL A 414 -6.39 -6.70 -21.44
C VAL A 414 -7.59 -6.06 -20.75
N GLY A 415 -7.75 -6.29 -19.44
CA GLY A 415 -8.85 -5.73 -18.67
C GLY A 415 -8.87 -4.19 -18.66
N PHE A 416 -7.70 -3.59 -18.51
CA PHE A 416 -7.55 -2.13 -18.53
C PHE A 416 -7.83 -1.55 -19.93
N ASP A 417 -7.20 -2.07 -20.98
CA ASP A 417 -7.32 -1.54 -22.35
C ASP A 417 -8.74 -1.73 -22.94
N LEU A 418 -9.50 -2.68 -22.41
CA LEU A 418 -10.90 -2.91 -22.78
C LEU A 418 -11.90 -2.21 -21.83
N ASN A 419 -11.43 -1.40 -20.88
CA ASN A 419 -12.24 -0.70 -19.88
C ASN A 419 -13.18 -1.65 -19.09
N LEU A 420 -12.67 -2.82 -18.71
CA LEU A 420 -13.43 -3.83 -17.96
C LEU A 420 -13.27 -3.68 -16.44
N VAL A 421 -12.29 -2.90 -15.99
CA VAL A 421 -12.00 -2.67 -14.57
C VAL A 421 -12.99 -1.67 -14.00
N ASP A 422 -13.75 -2.09 -12.97
CA ASP A 422 -14.68 -1.18 -12.28
C ASP A 422 -13.94 -0.38 -11.19
N GLU A 423 -13.51 0.82 -11.54
CA GLU A 423 -12.75 1.70 -10.64
C GLU A 423 -13.59 2.29 -9.49
N SER A 424 -14.91 2.12 -9.51
CA SER A 424 -15.82 2.63 -8.46
C SER A 424 -15.91 1.70 -7.22
N ARG A 425 -15.04 0.70 -7.10
CA ARG A 425 -15.11 -0.36 -6.10
C ARG A 425 -13.79 -0.63 -5.40
N TYR A 426 -13.90 -1.10 -4.16
CA TYR A 426 -12.84 -1.79 -3.44
C TYR A 426 -13.21 -3.28 -3.34
N GLU A 427 -12.49 -4.12 -4.07
CA GLU A 427 -12.68 -5.57 -4.05
C GLU A 427 -11.64 -6.21 -3.14
N LEU A 428 -12.12 -6.76 -2.03
CA LEU A 428 -11.34 -7.40 -0.99
C LEU A 428 -11.52 -8.92 -1.04
N ALA A 429 -10.42 -9.65 -0.90
CA ALA A 429 -10.43 -11.11 -0.78
C ALA A 429 -9.31 -11.58 0.14
N TRP A 430 -9.53 -12.71 0.79
CA TRP A 430 -8.50 -13.49 1.45
C TRP A 430 -7.84 -14.41 0.44
N ILE A 431 -6.52 -14.36 0.37
CA ILE A 431 -5.73 -15.40 -0.30
C ILE A 431 -5.24 -16.33 0.80
N VAL A 432 -5.53 -17.61 0.65
CA VAL A 432 -5.33 -18.63 1.70
C VAL A 432 -4.55 -19.83 1.15
N ASP A 433 -4.18 -20.75 2.01
CA ASP A 433 -3.54 -22.01 1.63
C ASP A 433 -2.24 -21.84 0.85
N PHE A 434 -1.39 -20.90 1.31
CA PHE A 434 -0.05 -20.73 0.76
C PHE A 434 0.79 -22.00 0.91
N PRO A 435 1.73 -22.28 0.00
CA PRO A 435 2.69 -23.35 0.21
C PRO A 435 3.56 -23.05 1.43
N MET A 436 3.85 -24.07 2.25
CA MET A 436 4.77 -23.92 3.39
C MET A 436 6.22 -23.85 2.94
N PHE A 437 6.55 -24.66 1.95
CA PHE A 437 7.89 -24.79 1.37
C PHE A 437 7.86 -24.63 -0.14
N GLU A 438 9.00 -24.23 -0.69
CA GLU A 438 9.24 -24.14 -2.12
C GLU A 438 10.64 -24.68 -2.47
N TRP A 439 10.85 -25.00 -3.74
CA TRP A 439 12.16 -25.38 -4.22
C TRP A 439 12.97 -24.13 -4.56
N ASN A 440 14.10 -23.95 -3.88
CA ASN A 440 15.05 -22.87 -4.15
C ASN A 440 15.99 -23.32 -5.28
N GLU A 441 15.82 -22.76 -6.48
CA GLU A 441 16.61 -23.10 -7.66
C GLU A 441 18.09 -22.69 -7.55
N ASP A 442 18.39 -21.63 -6.82
CA ASP A 442 19.77 -21.14 -6.64
C ASP A 442 20.54 -22.02 -5.66
N GLU A 443 19.93 -22.37 -4.54
CA GLU A 443 20.54 -23.19 -3.49
C GLU A 443 20.34 -24.69 -3.68
N LYS A 444 19.50 -25.12 -4.65
CA LYS A 444 19.19 -26.52 -4.94
C LYS A 444 18.68 -27.30 -3.73
N LYS A 445 17.82 -26.67 -2.95
CA LYS A 445 17.20 -27.26 -1.75
C LYS A 445 15.75 -26.81 -1.57
N VAL A 446 15.02 -27.49 -0.70
CA VAL A 446 13.74 -27.03 -0.18
C VAL A 446 14.02 -25.88 0.80
N ASP A 447 13.25 -24.79 0.72
CA ASP A 447 13.30 -23.66 1.62
C ASP A 447 11.88 -23.21 1.99
N PHE A 448 11.76 -22.28 2.94
CA PHE A 448 10.48 -21.68 3.28
C PHE A 448 9.97 -20.81 2.14
N SER A 449 8.70 -20.98 1.77
CA SER A 449 8.10 -20.17 0.70
C SER A 449 7.95 -18.70 1.09
N HIS A 450 7.50 -18.39 2.32
CA HIS A 450 7.25 -17.02 2.77
C HIS A 450 7.88 -16.74 4.14
N ASN A 451 7.46 -17.45 5.18
CA ASN A 451 8.03 -17.28 6.53
C ASN A 451 8.02 -18.59 7.32
N PRO A 452 8.94 -18.77 8.29
CA PRO A 452 9.03 -19.98 9.07
C PRO A 452 8.04 -20.05 10.24
N PHE A 453 7.24 -19.00 10.48
CA PHE A 453 6.40 -18.87 11.67
C PHE A 453 5.01 -19.46 11.54
N SER A 454 4.56 -19.75 10.33
CA SER A 454 3.22 -20.28 10.08
C SER A 454 3.12 -21.74 10.48
N MET A 455 1.94 -22.14 10.99
CA MET A 455 1.63 -23.54 11.26
C MET A 455 1.36 -24.27 9.94
N PRO A 456 2.06 -25.39 9.65
CA PRO A 456 1.72 -26.23 8.50
C PRO A 456 0.34 -26.89 8.72
N GLN A 457 -0.43 -26.98 7.65
CA GLN A 457 -1.68 -27.75 7.68
C GLN A 457 -1.35 -29.26 7.86
N GLY A 458 -2.04 -29.91 8.80
CA GLY A 458 -1.69 -31.24 9.26
C GLY A 458 -0.54 -31.30 10.27
N GLY A 459 0.03 -30.18 10.66
CA GLY A 459 1.00 -30.05 11.77
C GLY A 459 2.28 -30.86 11.56
N LEU A 460 2.83 -31.36 12.67
CA LEU A 460 4.06 -32.15 12.69
C LEU A 460 3.94 -33.44 11.87
N GLU A 461 2.78 -34.11 11.92
CA GLU A 461 2.54 -35.35 11.19
C GLU A 461 2.69 -35.16 9.67
N ALA A 462 2.13 -34.07 9.13
CA ALA A 462 2.27 -33.76 7.71
C ALA A 462 3.74 -33.59 7.32
N MET A 463 4.52 -32.88 8.12
CA MET A 463 5.96 -32.68 7.88
C MET A 463 6.81 -33.97 7.99
N GLN A 464 6.30 -34.99 8.67
CA GLN A 464 6.97 -36.28 8.81
C GLN A 464 6.61 -37.27 7.70
N THR A 465 5.42 -37.14 7.09
CA THR A 465 4.84 -38.18 6.23
C THR A 465 4.57 -37.74 4.79
N GLN A 466 4.49 -36.43 4.52
CA GLN A 466 4.18 -35.90 3.20
C GLN A 466 5.42 -35.33 2.49
N ASP A 467 5.34 -35.21 1.17
CA ASP A 467 6.31 -34.42 0.41
C ASP A 467 6.24 -32.94 0.85
N PRO A 468 7.35 -32.33 1.32
CA PRO A 468 7.37 -30.96 1.77
C PRO A 468 6.78 -29.94 0.80
N LEU A 469 6.97 -30.13 -0.52
CA LEU A 469 6.46 -29.22 -1.56
C LEU A 469 4.93 -29.28 -1.73
N THR A 470 4.25 -30.25 -1.10
CA THR A 470 2.79 -30.37 -1.11
C THR A 470 2.13 -29.80 0.15
N ILE A 471 2.91 -29.48 1.19
CA ILE A 471 2.41 -29.00 2.45
C ILE A 471 2.00 -27.53 2.34
N LYS A 472 0.76 -27.23 2.73
CA LYS A 472 0.25 -25.86 2.81
C LYS A 472 0.43 -25.32 4.23
N ALA A 473 0.56 -24.00 4.35
CA ALA A 473 0.57 -23.30 5.62
C ALA A 473 -0.79 -22.64 5.91
N PHE A 474 -1.10 -22.45 7.20
CA PHE A 474 -2.16 -21.54 7.64
C PHE A 474 -1.68 -20.10 7.53
N GLN A 475 -1.27 -19.70 6.33
CA GLN A 475 -0.92 -18.33 5.98
C GLN A 475 -2.04 -17.74 5.13
N TYR A 476 -2.28 -16.44 5.31
CA TYR A 476 -3.31 -15.71 4.60
C TYR A 476 -2.91 -14.25 4.39
N ASP A 477 -3.28 -13.71 3.22
CA ASP A 477 -3.09 -12.32 2.85
C ASP A 477 -4.44 -11.70 2.50
N ILE A 478 -4.56 -10.37 2.64
CA ILE A 478 -5.67 -9.60 2.10
C ILE A 478 -5.22 -8.93 0.81
N ALA A 479 -5.86 -9.31 -0.29
CA ALA A 479 -5.74 -8.61 -1.56
C ALA A 479 -6.84 -7.55 -1.68
N CYS A 480 -6.47 -6.35 -2.12
CA CYS A 480 -7.38 -5.26 -2.43
C CYS A 480 -6.94 -4.56 -3.72
N ASN A 481 -7.77 -4.63 -4.76
CA ASN A 481 -7.55 -3.91 -6.02
C ASN A 481 -6.14 -4.11 -6.63
N GLY A 482 -5.60 -5.32 -6.55
CA GLY A 482 -4.27 -5.64 -7.08
C GLY A 482 -3.10 -5.42 -6.12
N PHE A 483 -3.37 -5.05 -4.87
CA PHE A 483 -2.36 -4.86 -3.83
C PHE A 483 -2.58 -5.84 -2.67
N GLU A 484 -1.50 -6.37 -2.15
CA GLU A 484 -1.48 -7.00 -0.83
C GLU A 484 -1.48 -5.88 0.22
N ILE A 485 -2.55 -5.79 0.99
CA ILE A 485 -2.68 -4.77 2.04
C ILE A 485 -2.41 -5.30 3.43
N ALA A 486 -2.44 -6.62 3.61
CA ALA A 486 -2.16 -7.26 4.88
C ALA A 486 -1.70 -8.71 4.66
N SER A 487 -0.86 -9.20 5.57
CA SER A 487 -0.38 -10.58 5.62
C SER A 487 -0.40 -11.12 7.03
N GLY A 488 -0.70 -12.40 7.19
CA GLY A 488 -0.76 -13.04 8.50
C GLY A 488 -0.74 -14.57 8.45
N GLY A 489 -0.97 -15.18 9.59
CA GLY A 489 -1.05 -16.63 9.69
C GLY A 489 -1.45 -17.10 11.10
N ILE A 490 -1.88 -18.35 11.20
CA ILE A 490 -1.86 -19.10 12.45
C ILE A 490 -0.42 -19.56 12.67
N ARG A 491 0.10 -19.29 13.86
CA ARG A 491 1.52 -19.47 14.14
C ARG A 491 1.81 -20.90 14.57
N ASN A 492 2.99 -21.36 14.19
CA ASN A 492 3.55 -22.53 14.85
C ASN A 492 3.89 -22.16 16.31
N HIS A 493 3.35 -22.91 17.27
CA HIS A 493 3.57 -22.73 18.70
C HIS A 493 4.21 -23.96 19.36
N ARG A 494 4.60 -24.95 18.52
CA ARG A 494 5.17 -26.22 18.96
C ARG A 494 6.67 -26.25 18.68
N PRO A 495 7.54 -26.40 19.73
CA PRO A 495 8.99 -26.39 19.52
C PRO A 495 9.45 -27.51 18.59
N GLU A 496 8.91 -28.74 18.73
CA GLU A 496 9.25 -29.87 17.88
C GLU A 496 8.84 -29.65 16.39
N ALA A 497 7.73 -28.98 16.14
CA ALA A 497 7.31 -28.63 14.79
C ALA A 497 8.20 -27.54 14.17
N MET A 498 8.68 -26.59 14.98
CA MET A 498 9.62 -25.57 14.53
C MET A 498 10.95 -26.19 14.10
N VAL A 499 11.53 -27.04 14.93
CA VAL A 499 12.77 -27.75 14.59
C VAL A 499 12.60 -28.56 13.32
N LYS A 500 11.48 -29.31 13.20
CA LYS A 500 11.21 -30.14 12.02
C LYS A 500 11.08 -29.31 10.72
N ALA A 501 10.43 -28.15 10.79
CA ALA A 501 10.32 -27.24 9.63
C ALA A 501 11.70 -26.74 9.18
N PHE A 502 12.57 -26.39 10.12
CA PHE A 502 13.94 -25.97 9.82
C PHE A 502 14.81 -27.12 9.28
N GLU A 503 14.66 -28.35 9.80
CA GLU A 503 15.34 -29.53 9.25
C GLU A 503 14.99 -29.76 7.77
N ILE A 504 13.71 -29.60 7.39
CA ILE A 504 13.24 -29.71 6.00
C ILE A 504 13.92 -28.66 5.11
N ALA A 505 14.09 -27.44 5.62
CA ALA A 505 14.78 -26.35 4.92
C ALA A 505 16.33 -26.47 4.97
N GLY A 506 16.85 -27.58 5.53
CA GLY A 506 18.30 -27.85 5.59
C GLY A 506 19.04 -27.17 6.72
N TYR A 507 18.35 -26.74 7.77
CA TYR A 507 18.95 -26.10 8.97
C TYR A 507 18.82 -27.00 10.19
N GLY A 508 19.81 -26.96 11.07
CA GLY A 508 19.77 -27.67 12.35
C GLY A 508 19.05 -26.89 13.46
N GLU A 509 18.81 -27.56 14.60
CA GLU A 509 18.23 -26.95 15.79
C GLU A 509 19.08 -25.79 16.32
N GLU A 510 20.41 -25.83 16.16
CA GLU A 510 21.32 -24.74 16.52
C GLU A 510 20.99 -23.44 15.80
N THR A 511 20.54 -23.51 14.54
CA THR A 511 20.08 -22.33 13.76
C THR A 511 18.79 -21.75 14.35
N VAL A 512 17.87 -22.60 14.80
CA VAL A 512 16.64 -22.16 15.48
C VAL A 512 16.98 -21.44 16.79
N VAL A 513 17.90 -22.00 17.58
CA VAL A 513 18.34 -21.39 18.84
C VAL A 513 19.09 -20.08 18.60
N GLU A 514 19.92 -19.99 17.58
CA GLU A 514 20.69 -18.78 17.26
C GLU A 514 19.77 -17.65 16.79
N ARG A 515 18.86 -17.94 15.86
CA ARG A 515 18.01 -16.92 15.21
C ARG A 515 16.74 -16.57 15.99
N PHE A 516 16.16 -17.54 16.70
CA PHE A 516 14.86 -17.43 17.37
C PHE A 516 14.89 -17.87 18.84
N GLY A 517 16.06 -17.89 19.48
CA GLY A 517 16.26 -18.49 20.78
C GLY A 517 15.32 -17.98 21.88
N GLY A 518 14.95 -16.71 21.87
CA GLY A 518 13.99 -16.15 22.81
C GLY A 518 12.58 -16.76 22.65
N MET A 519 12.09 -16.82 21.43
CA MET A 519 10.78 -17.37 21.09
C MET A 519 10.75 -18.90 21.21
N TYR A 520 11.78 -19.60 20.71
CA TYR A 520 11.91 -21.05 20.84
C TYR A 520 11.92 -21.50 22.29
N ARG A 521 12.66 -20.78 23.18
CA ARG A 521 12.64 -21.01 24.61
C ARG A 521 11.27 -20.80 25.22
N ALA A 522 10.55 -19.73 24.83
CA ALA A 522 9.21 -19.44 25.33
C ALA A 522 8.20 -20.53 24.95
N PHE A 523 8.30 -21.14 23.79
CA PHE A 523 7.45 -22.27 23.37
C PHE A 523 7.55 -23.46 24.34
N GLN A 524 8.69 -23.66 24.97
CA GLN A 524 8.91 -24.76 25.92
C GLN A 524 8.19 -24.54 27.26
N TYR A 525 7.65 -23.34 27.54
CA TYR A 525 6.98 -22.99 28.78
C TYR A 525 5.47 -22.79 28.62
N GLY A 526 4.85 -23.43 27.65
CA GLY A 526 3.40 -23.42 27.47
C GLY A 526 2.91 -22.31 26.56
N ALA A 527 3.23 -22.42 25.29
CA ALA A 527 2.73 -21.51 24.25
C ALA A 527 1.29 -21.86 23.84
N PRO A 528 0.34 -20.90 23.87
CA PRO A 528 -1.02 -21.14 23.38
C PRO A 528 -1.04 -21.22 21.86
N PRO A 529 -2.04 -21.88 21.24
CA PRO A 529 -2.36 -21.64 19.85
C PRO A 529 -2.65 -20.15 19.64
N HIS A 530 -2.06 -19.53 18.62
CA HIS A 530 -2.23 -18.10 18.35
C HIS A 530 -2.08 -17.78 16.88
N GLY A 531 -2.61 -16.65 16.49
CA GLY A 531 -2.55 -16.15 15.13
C GLY A 531 -2.82 -14.65 15.05
N GLY A 532 -2.44 -14.07 13.96
CA GLY A 532 -2.60 -12.63 13.75
C GLY A 532 -2.18 -12.20 12.36
N MET A 533 -2.02 -10.91 12.20
CA MET A 533 -1.58 -10.33 10.93
C MET A 533 -1.00 -8.93 11.12
N ALA A 534 -0.46 -8.41 10.03
CA ALA A 534 -0.01 -7.03 9.91
C ALA A 534 -0.60 -6.41 8.63
N ALA A 535 -1.27 -5.27 8.76
CA ALA A 535 -1.82 -4.52 7.64
C ALA A 535 -1.02 -3.23 7.40
N GLY A 536 -0.60 -2.99 6.17
CA GLY A 536 0.17 -1.81 5.80
C GLY A 536 -0.69 -0.54 5.79
N VAL A 537 -0.56 0.30 6.81
CA VAL A 537 -1.33 1.56 6.93
C VAL A 537 -1.06 2.47 5.74
N ASP A 538 0.21 2.62 5.35
CA ASP A 538 0.61 3.48 4.24
C ASP A 538 -0.06 3.06 2.92
N ARG A 539 -0.11 1.76 2.65
CA ARG A 539 -0.72 1.22 1.42
C ARG A 539 -2.24 1.37 1.41
N ILE A 540 -2.90 1.13 2.54
CA ILE A 540 -4.35 1.36 2.69
C ILE A 540 -4.68 2.84 2.41
N VAL A 541 -3.94 3.76 3.01
CA VAL A 541 -4.15 5.21 2.80
C VAL A 541 -3.85 5.61 1.36
N MET A 542 -2.80 5.06 0.74
CA MET A 542 -2.48 5.29 -0.67
C MET A 542 -3.67 4.93 -1.57
N LEU A 543 -4.29 3.77 -1.37
CA LEU A 543 -5.47 3.33 -2.13
C LEU A 543 -6.67 4.26 -1.91
N LEU A 544 -6.95 4.66 -0.68
CA LEU A 544 -8.06 5.56 -0.34
C LEU A 544 -7.90 6.96 -0.94
N CYS A 545 -6.66 7.45 -1.00
CA CYS A 545 -6.35 8.76 -1.58
C CYS A 545 -6.22 8.73 -3.11
N GLY A 546 -6.17 7.54 -3.74
CA GLY A 546 -5.86 7.39 -5.17
C GLY A 546 -4.44 7.87 -5.53
N ALA A 547 -3.53 7.83 -4.56
CA ALA A 547 -2.16 8.31 -4.72
C ALA A 547 -1.32 7.31 -5.54
N GLN A 548 -0.41 7.85 -6.36
CA GLN A 548 0.42 7.04 -7.26
C GLN A 548 1.62 6.39 -6.55
N ASN A 549 2.01 6.92 -5.39
CA ASN A 549 3.09 6.37 -4.58
C ASN A 549 2.89 6.69 -3.09
N LEU A 550 3.57 5.94 -2.22
CA LEU A 550 3.45 6.07 -0.78
C LEU A 550 3.97 7.40 -0.21
N ARG A 551 4.86 8.10 -0.91
CA ARG A 551 5.38 9.39 -0.45
C ARG A 551 4.32 10.50 -0.46
N GLU A 552 3.22 10.30 -1.20
CA GLU A 552 2.06 11.21 -1.20
C GLU A 552 1.17 11.05 0.05
N VAL A 553 1.39 10.02 0.86
CA VAL A 553 0.60 9.74 2.08
C VAL A 553 1.46 9.63 3.34
N ALA A 554 2.76 9.91 3.24
CA ALA A 554 3.70 10.00 4.35
C ALA A 554 4.07 11.47 4.63
N LEU A 555 4.23 11.84 5.91
CA LEU A 555 4.52 13.24 6.31
C LEU A 555 5.86 13.72 5.78
N PHE A 556 6.95 13.05 6.16
CA PHE A 556 8.32 13.44 5.84
C PHE A 556 9.09 12.22 5.29
N PRO A 557 8.74 11.74 4.06
CA PRO A 557 9.39 10.57 3.50
C PRO A 557 10.77 10.90 2.94
N MET A 558 11.65 9.91 2.91
CA MET A 558 12.86 9.95 2.10
C MET A 558 12.54 9.87 0.61
N ASN A 559 13.46 10.32 -0.23
CA ASN A 559 13.37 10.17 -1.68
C ASN A 559 13.71 8.73 -2.14
N GLN A 560 13.71 8.47 -3.45
CA GLN A 560 14.04 7.16 -4.03
C GLN A 560 15.51 6.72 -3.81
N GLN A 561 16.39 7.60 -3.39
CA GLN A 561 17.77 7.29 -3.05
C GLN A 561 17.98 7.08 -1.54
N GLY A 562 16.89 7.04 -0.74
CA GLY A 562 16.96 6.91 0.71
C GLY A 562 17.49 8.16 1.40
N LEU A 563 17.31 9.34 0.81
CA LEU A 563 17.76 10.62 1.37
C LEU A 563 16.56 11.41 1.93
N ASP A 564 16.66 11.86 3.17
CA ASP A 564 15.80 12.91 3.71
C ASP A 564 16.36 14.28 3.30
N LEU A 565 15.74 14.89 2.30
CA LEU A 565 16.18 16.16 1.73
C LEU A 565 15.88 17.37 2.62
N LEU A 566 14.95 17.23 3.56
CA LEU A 566 14.60 18.29 4.51
C LEU A 566 15.58 18.32 5.69
N MET A 567 15.88 17.17 6.28
CA MET A 567 16.71 17.05 7.47
C MET A 567 18.17 16.70 7.14
N ALA A 568 18.49 16.52 5.84
CA ALA A 568 19.81 16.16 5.35
C ALA A 568 20.34 14.84 5.97
N ALA A 569 19.48 13.81 6.01
CA ALA A 569 19.86 12.48 6.48
C ALA A 569 19.96 11.51 5.28
N PRO A 570 20.89 10.52 5.30
CA PRO A 570 21.91 10.29 6.33
C PRO A 570 23.04 11.33 6.29
N ALA A 571 23.66 11.57 7.42
CA ALA A 571 24.77 12.51 7.57
C ALA A 571 26.04 11.80 8.07
N GLU A 572 27.20 12.42 7.84
CA GLU A 572 28.48 11.90 8.33
C GLU A 572 28.55 11.94 9.86
N ALA A 573 29.04 10.84 10.45
CA ALA A 573 29.34 10.81 11.87
C ALA A 573 30.66 11.54 12.16
N THR A 574 30.70 12.28 13.26
CA THR A 574 31.94 12.96 13.70
C THR A 574 32.97 11.95 14.20
N ASN A 575 34.26 12.30 14.13
CA ASN A 575 35.35 11.48 14.67
C ASN A 575 35.19 11.19 16.17
N LYS A 576 34.54 12.07 16.92
CA LYS A 576 34.24 11.86 18.34
C LYS A 576 33.20 10.75 18.48
N GLN A 577 32.08 10.82 17.74
CA GLN A 577 31.05 9.80 17.75
C GLN A 577 31.59 8.42 17.35
N LEU A 578 32.37 8.35 16.26
CA LEU A 578 32.99 7.10 15.81
C LEU A 578 33.90 6.47 16.88
N ARG A 579 34.73 7.29 17.55
CA ARG A 579 35.56 6.81 18.66
C ARG A 579 34.77 6.32 19.84
N GLU A 580 33.71 7.02 20.22
CA GLU A 580 32.82 6.62 21.33
C GLU A 580 32.06 5.33 21.03
N LEU A 581 31.79 5.06 19.74
CA LEU A 581 31.14 3.84 19.27
C LEU A 581 32.15 2.73 18.92
N HIS A 582 33.45 2.96 19.04
CA HIS A 582 34.51 2.03 18.67
C HIS A 582 34.46 1.59 17.18
N LEU A 583 34.08 2.52 16.28
CA LEU A 583 33.91 2.27 14.84
C LEU A 583 34.96 2.99 14.00
N ARG A 584 35.23 2.43 12.81
CA ARG A 584 35.98 3.07 11.72
C ARG A 584 35.14 2.97 10.44
N VAL A 585 35.11 4.07 9.69
CA VAL A 585 34.50 4.08 8.36
C VAL A 585 35.48 3.56 7.35
N ASN A 586 35.10 2.54 6.58
CA ASN A 586 35.82 2.05 5.42
C ASN A 586 35.01 2.38 4.17
N LEU A 587 35.45 3.39 3.41
CA LEU A 587 34.74 3.79 2.19
C LEU A 587 35.12 2.84 1.04
N PRO A 588 34.18 2.53 0.13
CA PRO A 588 34.50 1.79 -1.08
C PRO A 588 35.54 2.57 -1.91
N GLU A 589 36.46 1.85 -2.52
CA GLU A 589 37.42 2.44 -3.48
C GLU A 589 36.59 3.05 -4.64
N LYS A 590 36.94 4.30 -5.00
CA LYS A 590 36.27 5.04 -6.07
C LYS A 590 36.64 4.47 -7.44
#